data_cadf5886a57dc7c6a3f7d2ae8b2801a8
#
_entry.id   cadf5886a57dc7c6a3f7d2ae8b2801a8
#
_cell.length_a   1.000
_cell.length_b   1.000
_cell.length_c   1.000
_cell.angle_alpha   90.00
_cell.angle_beta   90.00
_cell.angle_gamma   90.00
#
_symmetry.space_group_name_H-M   'P 1'
#
loop_
_entity.id
_entity.type
_entity.pdbx_description
1 polymer ?
#
loop_
_entity_poly.entity_id
_entity_poly.type
_entity_poly.pdbx_seq_one_letter_code
_entity_poly.pdbx_strand_id
1 'polypeptide(L)'
;MSEAWIIDAARTPRGVGKQGKGALWEVHPQKLLSTVLKSLAERSDLKTDEIDDVIMSCSSQFQKQGSCVGRMAALDAGFSTRASGVTLDRFCGGGITAVNLAA
;
A
#
# COMPACT_ATOMS: atom_id res chain seq x y z
N MET A 1 24.45 0.22 -14.83
CA MET A 1 23.78 -0.15 -13.55
C MET A 1 22.78 0.95 -13.22
N SER A 2 21.52 0.58 -13.00
CA SER A 2 20.49 1.54 -12.63
C SER A 2 20.51 1.81 -11.13
N GLU A 3 20.07 2.99 -10.74
CA GLU A 3 19.90 3.38 -9.34
C GLU A 3 18.41 3.41 -9.00
N ALA A 4 18.06 3.03 -7.78
CA ALA A 4 16.73 3.18 -7.22
C ALA A 4 16.79 4.15 -6.04
N TRP A 5 15.86 5.08 -5.98
CA TRP A 5 15.84 6.13 -4.95
C TRP A 5 14.57 6.00 -4.13
N ILE A 6 14.72 6.07 -2.81
CA ILE A 6 13.58 6.23 -1.90
C ILE A 6 13.32 7.73 -1.79
N ILE A 7 12.18 8.17 -2.31
CA ILE A 7 11.83 9.59 -2.37
C ILE A 7 11.11 10.03 -1.10
N ASP A 8 10.21 9.20 -0.58
CA ASP A 8 9.42 9.52 0.60
C ASP A 8 8.94 8.23 1.27
N ALA A 9 8.46 8.35 2.49
CA ALA A 9 7.86 7.26 3.25
C ALA A 9 6.74 7.80 4.13
N ALA A 10 5.69 7.01 4.29
CA ALA A 10 4.56 7.35 5.15
C ALA A 10 3.97 6.07 5.76
N ARG A 11 3.35 6.21 6.90
CA ARG A 11 2.61 5.13 7.55
C ARG A 11 1.42 5.67 8.32
N THR A 12 0.45 4.82 8.56
CA THR A 12 -0.60 5.11 9.54
C THR A 12 -0.07 4.88 10.96
N PRO A 13 -0.72 5.42 11.99
CA PRO A 13 -0.49 4.96 13.34
C PRO A 13 -0.77 3.45 13.45
N ARG A 14 -0.15 2.81 14.42
CA ARG A 14 -0.49 1.43 14.77
C ARG A 14 -1.67 1.42 15.73
N GLY A 15 -2.55 0.44 15.54
CA GLY A 15 -3.63 0.15 16.47
C GLY A 15 -3.41 -1.19 17.16
N VAL A 16 -4.04 -1.37 18.31
CA VAL A 16 -4.07 -2.68 18.96
C VAL A 16 -4.85 -3.64 18.07
N GLY A 17 -4.25 -4.78 17.73
CA GLY A 17 -4.87 -5.80 16.87
C GLY A 17 -5.91 -6.66 17.62
N LYS A 18 -6.77 -6.04 18.39
CA LYS A 18 -7.77 -6.72 19.18
C LYS A 18 -9.17 -6.24 18.81
N GLN A 19 -10.03 -7.19 18.49
CA GLN A 19 -11.40 -6.93 18.11
C GLN A 19 -12.13 -6.08 19.15
N GLY A 20 -12.78 -5.02 18.69
CA GLY A 20 -13.57 -4.11 19.51
C GLY A 20 -12.77 -3.16 20.42
N LYS A 21 -11.43 -3.25 20.43
CA LYS A 21 -10.58 -2.43 21.30
C LYS A 21 -9.54 -1.57 20.54
N GLY A 22 -9.13 -1.98 19.36
CA GLY A 22 -8.15 -1.25 18.58
C GLY A 22 -8.72 0.07 18.04
N ALA A 23 -7.93 1.15 18.06
CA ALA A 23 -8.34 2.44 17.53
C ALA A 23 -8.64 2.39 16.03
N LEU A 24 -8.05 1.44 15.30
CA LEU A 24 -8.26 1.24 13.87
C LEU A 24 -9.23 0.08 13.56
N TRP A 25 -9.87 -0.47 14.56
CA TRP A 25 -10.72 -1.66 14.43
C TRP A 25 -11.79 -1.52 13.34
N GLU A 26 -12.44 -0.37 13.27
CA GLU A 26 -13.52 -0.13 12.30
C GLU A 26 -13.04 0.40 10.96
N VAL A 27 -11.74 0.65 10.82
CA VAL A 27 -11.20 1.16 9.56
C VAL A 27 -10.89 -0.01 8.63
N HIS A 28 -11.46 0.02 7.43
CA HIS A 28 -11.21 -1.02 6.42
C HIS A 28 -9.72 -1.02 6.04
N PRO A 29 -9.07 -2.19 5.94
CA PRO A 29 -7.65 -2.27 5.57
C PRO A 29 -7.30 -1.54 4.27
N GLN A 30 -8.17 -1.64 3.26
CA GLN A 30 -8.00 -0.90 2.01
C GLN A 30 -7.93 0.62 2.25
N LYS A 31 -8.71 1.14 3.19
CA LYS A 31 -8.74 2.56 3.52
C LYS A 31 -7.46 3.02 4.23
N LEU A 32 -6.90 2.18 5.09
CA LEU A 32 -5.60 2.45 5.70
C LEU A 32 -4.53 2.63 4.62
N LEU A 33 -4.50 1.71 3.69
CA LEU A 33 -3.52 1.74 2.61
C LEU A 33 -3.77 2.89 1.63
N SER A 34 -5.00 3.13 1.20
CA SER A 34 -5.31 4.23 0.29
C SER A 34 -4.96 5.59 0.88
N THR A 35 -5.11 5.74 2.19
CA THR A 35 -4.70 6.96 2.90
C THR A 35 -3.19 7.19 2.80
N VAL A 36 -2.39 6.13 2.97
CA VAL A 36 -0.92 6.21 2.82
C VAL A 36 -0.55 6.56 1.38
N LEU A 37 -1.11 5.85 0.40
CA LEU A 37 -0.82 6.09 -1.01
C LEU A 37 -1.19 7.50 -1.45
N LYS A 38 -2.36 7.98 -1.05
CA LYS A 38 -2.81 9.34 -1.34
C LYS A 38 -1.89 10.38 -0.73
N SER A 39 -1.48 10.18 0.52
CA SER A 39 -0.56 11.08 1.21
C SER A 39 0.79 11.17 0.49
N LEU A 40 1.35 10.03 0.08
CA LEU A 40 2.62 9.99 -0.66
C LEU A 40 2.51 10.75 -1.98
N ALA A 41 1.43 10.52 -2.74
CA ALA A 41 1.23 11.19 -4.03
C ALA A 41 1.07 12.70 -3.86
N GLU A 42 0.30 13.15 -2.87
CA GLU A 42 0.09 14.57 -2.62
C GLU A 42 1.35 15.28 -2.13
N ARG A 43 2.08 14.67 -1.20
CA ARG A 43 3.31 15.26 -0.63
C ARG A 43 4.42 15.40 -1.65
N SER A 44 4.49 14.49 -2.59
CA SER A 44 5.52 14.46 -3.64
C SER A 44 5.05 15.10 -4.96
N ASP A 45 3.84 15.65 -5.01
CA ASP A 45 3.22 16.16 -6.24
C ASP A 45 3.34 15.16 -7.39
N LEU A 46 3.06 13.91 -7.11
CA LEU A 46 3.28 12.80 -8.01
C LEU A 46 2.16 12.69 -9.03
N LYS A 47 2.53 12.62 -10.30
CA LYS A 47 1.58 12.32 -11.38
C LYS A 47 1.35 10.82 -11.43
N THR A 48 0.18 10.39 -11.01
CA THR A 48 -0.09 8.95 -10.82
C THR A 48 -0.17 8.17 -12.13
N ASP A 49 -0.31 8.84 -13.27
CA ASP A 49 -0.26 8.21 -14.58
C ASP A 49 1.19 7.88 -15.03
N GLU A 50 2.19 8.36 -14.30
CA GLU A 50 3.59 8.03 -14.50
C GLU A 50 4.06 6.87 -13.59
N ILE A 51 3.17 6.33 -12.74
CA ILE A 51 3.48 5.18 -11.89
C ILE A 51 3.33 3.89 -12.72
N ASP A 52 4.41 3.13 -12.78
CA ASP A 52 4.40 1.83 -13.46
C ASP A 52 3.67 0.77 -12.64
N ASP A 53 3.95 0.70 -11.34
CA ASP A 53 3.39 -0.34 -10.49
C ASP A 53 3.26 0.11 -9.04
N VAL A 54 2.30 -0.50 -8.34
CA VAL A 54 2.10 -0.38 -6.90
C VAL A 54 2.32 -1.75 -6.29
N ILE A 55 3.46 -1.93 -5.64
CA ILE A 55 3.87 -3.22 -5.09
C ILE A 55 3.61 -3.23 -3.59
N MET A 56 2.72 -4.10 -3.18
CA MET A 56 2.22 -4.17 -1.81
C MET A 56 2.47 -5.54 -1.20
N SER A 57 2.71 -5.59 0.09
CA SER A 57 2.72 -6.85 0.83
C SER A 57 1.54 -6.94 1.79
N CYS A 58 0.92 -8.10 1.82
CA CYS A 58 -0.11 -8.45 2.78
C CYS A 58 -0.02 -9.94 3.08
N SER A 59 0.18 -10.30 4.34
CA SER A 59 0.38 -11.69 4.76
C SER A 59 -0.93 -12.44 5.03
N SER A 60 -2.07 -11.78 4.99
CA SER A 60 -3.39 -12.39 5.23
C SER A 60 -4.37 -11.92 4.16
N GLN A 61 -4.19 -12.44 2.95
CA GLN A 61 -4.95 -11.99 1.77
C GLN A 61 -6.30 -12.70 1.68
N PHE A 62 -7.17 -12.46 2.64
CA PHE A 62 -8.55 -12.98 2.62
C PHE A 62 -9.52 -11.97 3.22
N GLN A 63 -10.82 -12.15 2.97
CA GLN A 63 -11.88 -11.25 3.39
C GLN A 63 -11.55 -9.79 3.01
N LYS A 64 -11.55 -8.87 3.94
CA LYS A 64 -11.31 -7.44 3.71
C LYS A 64 -9.90 -7.12 3.19
N GLN A 65 -8.96 -8.05 3.33
CA GLN A 65 -7.58 -7.91 2.87
C GLN A 65 -7.32 -8.70 1.58
N GLY A 66 -8.34 -9.30 1.02
CA GLY A 66 -8.26 -10.06 -0.23
C GLY A 66 -8.40 -9.20 -1.48
N SER A 67 -8.54 -9.88 -2.61
CA SER A 67 -8.80 -9.27 -3.92
C SER A 67 -7.77 -8.22 -4.34
N CYS A 68 -6.48 -8.54 -4.14
CA CYS A 68 -5.38 -7.66 -4.50
C CYS A 68 -5.51 -6.27 -3.85
N VAL A 69 -5.43 -6.21 -2.53
CA VAL A 69 -5.62 -4.99 -1.75
C VAL A 69 -4.74 -3.84 -2.22
N GLY A 70 -3.55 -4.12 -2.73
CA GLY A 70 -2.65 -3.10 -3.29
C GLY A 70 -3.25 -2.38 -4.49
N ARG A 71 -3.80 -3.13 -5.43
CA ARG A 71 -4.49 -2.56 -6.60
C ARG A 71 -5.76 -1.82 -6.21
N MET A 72 -6.56 -2.43 -5.33
CA MET A 72 -7.81 -1.82 -4.87
C MET A 72 -7.55 -0.51 -4.13
N ALA A 73 -6.53 -0.47 -3.29
CA ALA A 73 -6.15 0.74 -2.56
C ALA A 73 -5.62 1.85 -3.48
N ALA A 74 -4.88 1.51 -4.52
CA ALA A 74 -4.42 2.49 -5.50
C ALA A 74 -5.59 3.15 -6.22
N LEU A 75 -6.58 2.37 -6.63
CA LEU A 75 -7.81 2.91 -7.23
C LEU A 75 -8.60 3.77 -6.25
N ASP A 76 -8.74 3.32 -5.00
CA ASP A 76 -9.43 4.07 -3.95
C ASP A 76 -8.71 5.37 -3.61
N ALA A 77 -7.39 5.40 -3.72
CA ALA A 77 -6.58 6.60 -3.52
C ALA A 77 -6.68 7.60 -4.69
N GLY A 78 -7.37 7.25 -5.76
CA GLY A 78 -7.50 8.08 -6.94
C GLY A 78 -6.33 8.00 -7.92
N PHE A 79 -5.50 6.97 -7.82
CA PHE A 79 -4.41 6.76 -8.78
C PHE A 79 -4.97 6.49 -10.17
N SER A 80 -4.20 6.87 -11.18
CA SER A 80 -4.53 6.58 -12.58
C SER A 80 -4.77 5.09 -12.79
N THR A 81 -5.74 4.74 -13.61
CA THR A 81 -5.99 3.35 -14.00
C THR A 81 -4.83 2.75 -14.79
N ARG A 82 -3.90 3.56 -15.26
CA ARG A 82 -2.68 3.12 -15.94
C ARG A 82 -1.64 2.53 -14.97
N ALA A 83 -1.69 2.93 -13.69
CA ALA A 83 -0.82 2.34 -12.67
C ALA A 83 -1.26 0.92 -12.38
N SER A 84 -0.37 -0.04 -12.54
CA SER A 84 -0.62 -1.44 -12.21
C SER A 84 -0.55 -1.67 -10.70
N GLY A 85 -0.88 -2.86 -10.25
CA GLY A 85 -0.79 -3.18 -8.81
C GLY A 85 -0.67 -4.68 -8.57
N VAL A 86 0.16 -5.04 -7.61
CA VAL A 86 0.36 -6.40 -7.17
C VAL A 86 0.35 -6.48 -5.65
N THR A 87 -0.16 -7.56 -5.11
CA THR A 87 -0.07 -7.86 -3.69
C THR A 87 0.65 -9.20 -3.52
N LEU A 88 1.74 -9.18 -2.79
CA LEU A 88 2.55 -10.38 -2.53
C LEU A 88 2.46 -10.77 -1.05
N ASP A 89 2.86 -11.99 -0.77
CA ASP A 89 2.97 -12.51 0.58
C ASP A 89 4.36 -13.10 0.80
N ARG A 90 5.02 -12.65 1.83
CA ARG A 90 6.23 -13.26 2.38
C ARG A 90 6.21 -13.15 3.90
N PHE A 91 5.06 -13.39 4.51
CA PHE A 91 4.86 -13.19 5.94
C PHE A 91 5.42 -11.83 6.40
N CYS A 92 6.13 -11.79 7.51
CA CYS A 92 6.66 -10.54 8.07
C CYS A 92 7.78 -9.90 7.23
N GLY A 93 8.36 -10.63 6.28
CA GLY A 93 9.40 -10.12 5.38
C GLY A 93 8.86 -9.47 4.09
N GLY A 94 7.54 -9.41 3.93
CA GLY A 94 6.94 -8.96 2.68
C GLY A 94 7.24 -7.51 2.31
N GLY A 95 7.33 -6.62 3.31
CA GLY A 95 7.65 -5.21 3.05
C GLY A 95 9.03 -5.03 2.43
N ILE A 96 10.03 -5.77 2.93
CA ILE A 96 11.38 -5.76 2.35
C ILE A 96 11.33 -6.26 0.91
N THR A 97 10.61 -7.33 0.66
CA THR A 97 10.46 -7.90 -0.69
C THR A 97 9.79 -6.91 -1.63
N ALA A 98 8.74 -6.22 -1.19
CA ALA A 98 8.05 -5.23 -2.00
C ALA A 98 8.99 -4.08 -2.43
N VAL A 99 9.79 -3.56 -1.49
CA VAL A 99 10.77 -2.51 -1.79
C VAL A 99 11.84 -3.02 -2.76
N ASN A 100 12.35 -4.23 -2.56
CA ASN A 100 13.35 -4.81 -3.45
C ASN A 100 12.82 -5.05 -4.86
N LEU A 101 11.56 -5.44 -5.00
CA LEU A 101 10.95 -5.60 -6.33
C LEU A 101 10.72 -4.26 -7.03
N ALA A 102 10.43 -3.21 -6.27
CA ALA A 102 10.26 -1.88 -6.82
C ALA A 102 11.59 -1.26 -7.27
N ALA A 103 12.69 -1.62 -6.62
CA ALA A 103 14.02 -1.14 -6.96
C ALA A 103 14.58 -1.83 -8.21
#